data_c5a9038ad3cd78b22fedbcb526578c7d
#
_entry.id   c5a9038ad3cd78b22fedbcb526578c7d
#
_cell.length_a   1.000
_cell.length_b   1.000
_cell.length_c   1.000
_cell.angle_alpha   90.00
_cell.angle_beta   90.00
_cell.angle_gamma   90.00
#
_symmetry.space_group_name_H-M   'P 1'
#
loop_
_entity.id
_entity.type
_entity.pdbx_description
1 polymer ?
#
loop_
_entity_poly.entity_id
_entity_poly.type
_entity_poly.pdbx_seq_one_letter_code
_entity_poly.pdbx_strand_id
1 'polypeptide(L)'
;KRFMHHYNFPQYSVGETGRYGAPGRREIGHGALGERALAQVLPSLEEFPYAIRLVAEVLESNGSSSQASICAGTLALMAGGVPIKAPVAGIAMGLISDGNNYTVLTDIQGLEDHFGDMDFKVAGTRDGITALQMDIKIQGITAEILTEALAQAKKARFEILDVIEATIPEVRPELAPTAPKIDTIKIDVDKIKIVIGKGGETIDKIIAETGVKIDIDEEGNVSIYSSDQDAINRAKEIIAGLVREAKVDEVFHAKVVRIEKFGAFVNLFDKTD
;
A
#
# COMPACT_ATOMS: atom_id res chain seq x y z
N LYS A 1 6.14 10.94 0.02
CA LYS A 1 4.73 10.61 -0.28
C LYS A 1 4.53 9.12 -0.01
N ARG A 2 3.58 8.77 0.87
CA ARG A 2 3.35 7.38 1.30
C ARG A 2 2.62 6.53 0.25
N PHE A 3 1.69 7.11 -0.49
CA PHE A 3 0.93 6.43 -1.53
C PHE A 3 1.07 7.14 -2.87
N MET A 4 1.23 6.35 -3.93
CA MET A 4 1.35 6.80 -5.31
C MET A 4 0.57 5.85 -6.21
N HIS A 5 -0.17 6.40 -7.15
CA HIS A 5 -0.84 5.65 -8.21
C HIS A 5 -0.34 6.17 -9.55
N HIS A 6 0.58 5.45 -10.16
CA HIS A 6 1.11 5.76 -11.47
C HIS A 6 0.26 5.07 -12.53
N TYR A 7 -0.10 5.83 -13.54
CA TYR A 7 -0.93 5.36 -14.63
C TYR A 7 -0.22 5.61 -15.95
N ASN A 8 0.01 4.54 -16.70
CA ASN A 8 0.68 4.57 -17.98
C ASN A 8 -0.29 4.08 -19.07
N PHE A 9 -0.45 4.90 -20.09
CA PHE A 9 -1.32 4.63 -21.22
C PHE A 9 -0.51 4.76 -22.54
N PRO A 10 0.29 3.74 -22.87
CA PRO A 10 1.06 3.76 -24.11
C PRO A 10 0.13 3.70 -25.33
N GLN A 11 0.56 4.28 -26.44
CA GLN A 11 -0.29 4.45 -27.62
C GLN A 11 -0.72 3.12 -28.25
N TYR A 12 0.06 2.07 -28.10
CA TYR A 12 -0.31 0.74 -28.56
C TYR A 12 -1.58 0.18 -27.87
N SER A 13 -1.97 0.73 -26.72
CA SER A 13 -3.20 0.31 -26.00
C SER A 13 -4.47 0.56 -26.82
N VAL A 14 -4.43 1.47 -27.76
CA VAL A 14 -5.51 1.79 -28.72
C VAL A 14 -5.12 1.53 -30.16
N GLY A 15 -4.04 0.76 -30.40
CA GLY A 15 -3.56 0.41 -31.74
C GLY A 15 -2.88 1.55 -32.48
N GLU A 16 -2.46 2.61 -31.78
CA GLU A 16 -1.78 3.76 -32.36
C GLU A 16 -0.26 3.67 -32.24
N THR A 17 0.45 4.44 -33.08
CA THR A 17 1.90 4.64 -32.98
C THR A 17 2.21 6.07 -32.52
N GLY A 18 3.32 6.25 -31.81
CA GLY A 18 3.74 7.58 -31.41
C GLY A 18 5.00 7.58 -30.55
N ARG A 19 5.39 8.76 -30.10
CA ARG A 19 6.58 8.90 -29.28
C ARG A 19 6.35 8.36 -27.87
N TYR A 20 7.26 7.53 -27.42
CA TYR A 20 7.36 7.19 -26.01
C TYR A 20 7.99 8.37 -25.25
N GLY A 21 7.33 8.84 -24.20
CA GLY A 21 7.77 10.03 -23.45
C GLY A 21 7.18 10.08 -22.04
N ALA A 22 7.32 11.23 -21.40
CA ALA A 22 6.71 11.47 -20.09
C ALA A 22 5.17 11.40 -20.18
N PRO A 23 4.48 11.00 -19.09
CA PRO A 23 3.03 10.96 -19.03
C PRO A 23 2.39 12.29 -19.43
N GLY A 24 1.38 12.23 -20.28
CA GLY A 24 0.58 13.38 -20.67
C GLY A 24 -0.43 13.80 -19.59
N ARG A 25 -1.19 14.86 -19.86
CA ARG A 25 -2.22 15.38 -18.93
C ARG A 25 -3.29 14.34 -18.60
N ARG A 26 -3.70 13.54 -19.59
CA ARG A 26 -4.70 12.48 -19.44
C ARG A 26 -4.22 11.43 -18.46
N GLU A 27 -3.01 10.95 -18.61
CA GLU A 27 -2.42 9.93 -17.74
C GLU A 27 -2.24 10.45 -16.32
N ILE A 28 -1.78 11.70 -16.15
CA ILE A 28 -1.66 12.35 -14.84
C ILE A 28 -3.04 12.46 -14.18
N GLY A 29 -4.07 12.88 -14.92
CA GLY A 29 -5.44 12.99 -14.42
C GLY A 29 -6.04 11.65 -14.00
N HIS A 30 -5.85 10.61 -14.81
CA HIS A 30 -6.30 9.24 -14.51
C HIS A 30 -5.57 8.67 -13.30
N GLY A 31 -4.26 8.88 -13.20
CA GLY A 31 -3.47 8.49 -12.04
C GLY A 31 -3.94 9.19 -10.76
N ALA A 32 -4.21 10.49 -10.83
CA ALA A 32 -4.72 11.27 -9.70
C ALA A 32 -6.13 10.83 -9.26
N LEU A 33 -7.00 10.44 -10.21
CA LEU A 33 -8.31 9.90 -9.91
C LEU A 33 -8.19 8.56 -9.15
N GLY A 34 -7.37 7.64 -9.65
CA GLY A 34 -7.11 6.36 -8.99
C GLY A 34 -6.48 6.52 -7.60
N GLU A 35 -5.53 7.45 -7.46
CA GLU A 35 -4.94 7.78 -6.17
C GLU A 35 -5.99 8.25 -5.16
N ARG A 36 -6.88 9.17 -5.54
CA ARG A 36 -7.96 9.65 -4.66
C ARG A 36 -8.94 8.55 -4.29
N ALA A 37 -9.30 7.70 -5.27
CA ALA A 37 -10.25 6.62 -5.06
C ALA A 37 -9.76 5.60 -4.03
N LEU A 38 -8.49 5.25 -4.06
CA LEU A 38 -7.90 4.20 -3.21
C LEU A 38 -7.31 4.74 -1.90
N ALA A 39 -6.86 6.00 -1.86
CA ALA A 39 -6.24 6.57 -0.67
C ALA A 39 -7.11 6.49 0.59
N GLN A 40 -8.44 6.57 0.44
CA GLN A 40 -9.39 6.59 1.55
C GLN A 40 -9.54 5.24 2.26
N VAL A 41 -9.22 4.16 1.57
CA VAL A 41 -9.32 2.79 2.12
C VAL A 41 -7.98 2.25 2.62
N LEU A 42 -6.89 2.98 2.45
CA LEU A 42 -5.58 2.54 2.91
C LEU A 42 -5.49 2.53 4.45
N PRO A 43 -4.71 1.59 5.02
CA PRO A 43 -4.42 1.55 6.45
C PRO A 43 -3.61 2.78 6.89
N SER A 44 -3.57 3.06 8.18
CA SER A 44 -2.69 4.07 8.77
C SER A 44 -1.21 3.69 8.62
N LEU A 45 -0.29 4.62 8.87
CA LEU A 45 1.15 4.33 8.87
C LEU A 45 1.54 3.40 10.02
N GLU A 46 0.82 3.47 11.14
CA GLU A 46 1.04 2.62 12.31
C GLU A 46 0.63 1.17 12.04
N GLU A 47 -0.50 0.96 11.33
CA GLU A 47 -0.99 -0.37 10.96
C GLU A 47 -0.17 -1.01 9.84
N PHE A 48 0.34 -0.20 8.91
CA PHE A 48 1.07 -0.68 7.73
C PHE A 48 2.20 0.30 7.37
N PRO A 49 3.39 0.14 7.97
CA PRO A 49 4.50 1.11 7.87
C PRO A 49 5.25 1.05 6.53
N TYR A 50 4.54 0.94 5.42
CA TYR A 50 5.11 0.86 4.09
C TYR A 50 4.71 2.06 3.23
N ALA A 51 5.59 2.45 2.33
CA ALA A 51 5.22 3.24 1.17
C ALA A 51 4.62 2.31 0.12
N ILE A 52 3.48 2.71 -0.45
CA ILE A 52 2.72 1.93 -1.42
C ILE A 52 2.79 2.64 -2.77
N ARG A 53 3.24 1.93 -3.79
CA ARG A 53 3.24 2.40 -5.16
C ARG A 53 2.47 1.43 -6.04
N LEU A 54 1.32 1.87 -6.54
CA LEU A 54 0.60 1.17 -7.61
C LEU A 54 1.06 1.69 -8.96
N VAL A 55 1.27 0.80 -9.90
CA VAL A 55 1.59 1.11 -11.29
C VAL A 55 0.60 0.39 -12.18
N ALA A 56 -0.25 1.15 -12.86
CA ALA A 56 -1.18 0.64 -13.84
C ALA A 56 -0.60 0.77 -15.25
N GLU A 57 -0.37 -0.34 -15.90
CA GLU A 57 0.05 -0.43 -17.30
C GLU A 57 -1.14 -0.87 -18.13
N VAL A 58 -1.66 0.03 -18.96
CA VAL A 58 -2.80 -0.26 -19.82
C VAL A 58 -2.30 -0.91 -21.10
N LEU A 59 -2.59 -2.20 -21.29
CA LEU A 59 -2.13 -2.98 -22.45
C LEU A 59 -3.09 -2.87 -23.64
N GLU A 60 -4.39 -2.77 -23.37
CA GLU A 60 -5.45 -2.62 -24.35
C GLU A 60 -6.61 -1.82 -23.76
N SER A 61 -7.29 -0.98 -24.54
CA SER A 61 -8.39 -0.16 -24.07
C SER A 61 -9.41 0.15 -25.17
N ASN A 62 -10.69 0.06 -24.81
CA ASN A 62 -11.81 0.61 -25.56
C ASN A 62 -12.71 1.44 -24.66
N GLY A 63 -12.14 2.35 -23.87
CA GLY A 63 -12.82 3.18 -22.88
C GLY A 63 -12.62 2.70 -21.44
N SER A 64 -12.94 3.57 -20.49
CA SER A 64 -12.97 3.31 -19.01
C SER A 64 -11.70 2.74 -18.40
N SER A 65 -10.53 2.91 -19.03
CA SER A 65 -9.26 2.37 -18.54
C SER A 65 -8.85 2.89 -17.16
N SER A 66 -9.23 4.12 -16.78
CA SER A 66 -8.99 4.65 -15.43
C SER A 66 -9.78 3.90 -14.37
N GLN A 67 -11.03 3.52 -14.66
CA GLN A 67 -11.86 2.76 -13.72
C GLN A 67 -11.38 1.30 -13.61
N ALA A 68 -10.97 0.70 -14.71
CA ALA A 68 -10.30 -0.60 -14.70
C ALA A 68 -9.02 -0.58 -13.84
N SER A 69 -8.23 0.49 -13.90
CA SER A 69 -7.03 0.64 -13.07
C SER A 69 -7.33 0.76 -11.57
N ILE A 70 -8.48 1.33 -11.18
CA ILE A 70 -8.94 1.36 -9.79
C ILE A 70 -9.31 -0.05 -9.31
N CYS A 71 -10.09 -0.80 -10.11
CA CYS A 71 -10.47 -2.17 -9.80
C CYS A 71 -9.24 -3.09 -9.70
N ALA A 72 -8.32 -3.00 -10.66
CA ALA A 72 -7.06 -3.73 -10.64
C ALA A 72 -6.18 -3.33 -9.44
N GLY A 73 -6.16 -2.04 -9.09
CA GLY A 73 -5.45 -1.51 -7.92
C GLY A 73 -5.99 -2.10 -6.61
N THR A 74 -7.31 -2.23 -6.47
CA THR A 74 -7.94 -2.92 -5.34
C THR A 74 -7.47 -4.37 -5.25
N LEU A 75 -7.54 -5.12 -6.35
CA LEU A 75 -7.09 -6.51 -6.40
C LEU A 75 -5.60 -6.63 -6.05
N ALA A 76 -4.77 -5.73 -6.58
CA ALA A 76 -3.33 -5.71 -6.31
C ALA A 76 -3.01 -5.41 -4.84
N LEU A 77 -3.71 -4.47 -4.20
CA LEU A 77 -3.56 -4.17 -2.78
C LEU A 77 -3.94 -5.37 -1.92
N MET A 78 -5.09 -6.00 -2.19
CA MET A 78 -5.55 -7.18 -1.45
C MET A 78 -4.61 -8.37 -1.65
N ALA A 79 -4.18 -8.62 -2.89
CA ALA A 79 -3.24 -9.69 -3.21
C ALA A 79 -1.83 -9.44 -2.65
N GLY A 80 -1.44 -8.18 -2.49
CA GLY A 80 -0.17 -7.78 -1.89
C GLY A 80 -0.16 -7.81 -0.36
N GLY A 81 -1.30 -8.13 0.28
CA GLY A 81 -1.39 -8.16 1.75
C GLY A 81 -1.51 -6.78 2.39
N VAL A 82 -1.94 -5.76 1.64
CA VAL A 82 -2.20 -4.43 2.21
C VAL A 82 -3.58 -4.43 2.87
N PRO A 83 -3.69 -4.21 4.20
CA PRO A 83 -4.96 -4.32 4.92
C PRO A 83 -5.87 -3.10 4.64
N ILE A 84 -6.41 -3.03 3.42
CA ILE A 84 -7.37 -2.00 3.05
C ILE A 84 -8.68 -2.17 3.83
N LYS A 85 -9.35 -1.05 4.14
CA LYS A 85 -10.59 -1.03 4.93
C LYS A 85 -11.77 -1.68 4.19
N ALA A 86 -11.80 -1.54 2.87
CA ALA A 86 -12.82 -2.13 2.00
C ALA A 86 -12.35 -2.12 0.53
N PRO A 87 -12.82 -3.05 -0.31
CA PRO A 87 -12.56 -3.00 -1.74
C PRO A 87 -13.25 -1.80 -2.41
N VAL A 88 -12.61 -1.25 -3.43
CA VAL A 88 -13.10 -0.14 -4.23
C VAL A 88 -13.28 -0.62 -5.67
N ALA A 89 -14.45 -0.35 -6.25
CA ALA A 89 -14.70 -0.51 -7.68
C ALA A 89 -15.00 0.84 -8.33
N GLY A 90 -14.70 0.97 -9.59
CA GLY A 90 -14.99 2.14 -10.41
C GLY A 90 -15.77 1.79 -11.66
N ILE A 91 -16.61 2.71 -12.10
CA ILE A 91 -17.41 2.63 -13.33
C ILE A 91 -17.41 3.97 -14.05
N ALA A 92 -17.50 3.98 -15.39
CA ALA A 92 -17.71 5.16 -16.19
C ALA A 92 -19.13 5.14 -16.76
N MET A 93 -19.89 6.18 -16.45
CA MET A 93 -21.22 6.42 -16.95
C MET A 93 -21.14 7.41 -18.09
N GLY A 94 -22.09 7.35 -19.01
CA GLY A 94 -22.24 8.30 -20.09
C GLY A 94 -23.65 8.87 -20.16
N LEU A 95 -23.80 9.91 -20.99
CA LEU A 95 -25.08 10.51 -21.31
C LEU A 95 -25.16 10.75 -22.82
N ILE A 96 -26.29 10.41 -23.39
CA ILE A 96 -26.67 10.81 -24.74
C ILE A 96 -28.01 11.49 -24.66
N SER A 97 -28.16 12.67 -25.30
CA SER A 97 -29.41 13.42 -25.33
C SER A 97 -29.69 14.01 -26.70
N ASP A 98 -30.95 14.22 -27.01
CA ASP A 98 -31.42 14.93 -28.21
C ASP A 98 -32.09 16.29 -27.89
N GLY A 99 -31.87 16.76 -26.66
CA GLY A 99 -32.47 18.00 -26.13
C GLY A 99 -33.81 17.81 -25.42
N ASN A 100 -34.57 16.79 -25.76
CA ASN A 100 -35.86 16.47 -25.11
C ASN A 100 -35.81 15.14 -24.35
N ASN A 101 -35.08 14.19 -24.88
CA ASN A 101 -34.91 12.88 -24.29
C ASN A 101 -33.43 12.66 -23.94
N TYR A 102 -33.20 11.83 -22.96
CA TYR A 102 -31.83 11.42 -22.61
C TYR A 102 -31.77 9.94 -22.24
N THR A 103 -30.59 9.38 -22.35
CA THR A 103 -30.29 8.03 -21.88
C THR A 103 -28.97 8.05 -21.15
N VAL A 104 -28.98 7.52 -19.91
CA VAL A 104 -27.77 7.29 -19.13
C VAL A 104 -27.17 5.94 -19.51
N LEU A 105 -25.92 5.94 -19.93
CA LEU A 105 -25.17 4.74 -20.34
C LEU A 105 -24.32 4.24 -19.18
N THR A 106 -24.23 2.93 -19.03
CA THR A 106 -23.39 2.25 -18.04
C THR A 106 -22.23 1.57 -18.71
N ASP A 107 -21.00 1.79 -18.23
CA ASP A 107 -19.73 1.22 -18.74
C ASP A 107 -19.48 1.61 -20.20
N ILE A 108 -19.23 2.88 -20.41
CA ILE A 108 -19.11 3.48 -21.76
C ILE A 108 -17.86 3.01 -22.50
N GLN A 109 -18.03 2.75 -23.79
CA GLN A 109 -16.96 2.48 -24.75
C GLN A 109 -16.32 3.78 -25.26
N GLY A 110 -15.18 3.66 -25.95
CA GLY A 110 -14.45 4.80 -26.50
C GLY A 110 -15.27 5.69 -27.43
N LEU A 111 -16.16 5.13 -28.24
CA LEU A 111 -17.06 5.91 -29.12
C LEU A 111 -18.14 6.66 -28.30
N GLU A 112 -18.67 6.04 -27.26
CA GLU A 112 -19.67 6.63 -26.37
C GLU A 112 -19.06 7.75 -25.52
N ASP A 113 -17.80 7.59 -25.08
CA ASP A 113 -17.00 8.66 -24.45
C ASP A 113 -16.76 9.82 -25.43
N HIS A 114 -16.44 9.55 -26.70
CA HIS A 114 -16.12 10.58 -27.66
C HIS A 114 -17.35 11.40 -28.12
N PHE A 115 -18.45 10.74 -28.42
CA PHE A 115 -19.66 11.36 -28.95
C PHE A 115 -20.75 11.67 -27.93
N GLY A 116 -20.64 11.11 -26.73
CA GLY A 116 -21.60 11.36 -25.66
C GLY A 116 -21.54 12.78 -25.09
N ASP A 117 -22.60 13.18 -24.40
CA ASP A 117 -22.78 14.50 -23.82
C ASP A 117 -22.13 14.65 -22.44
N MET A 118 -21.90 13.53 -21.77
CA MET A 118 -21.25 13.47 -20.44
C MET A 118 -20.39 12.19 -20.34
N ASP A 119 -19.25 12.32 -19.69
CA ASP A 119 -18.41 11.26 -19.14
C ASP A 119 -18.36 11.41 -17.62
N PHE A 120 -18.91 10.45 -16.90
CA PHE A 120 -19.11 10.52 -15.44
C PHE A 120 -18.51 9.30 -14.75
N LYS A 121 -17.35 9.47 -14.14
CA LYS A 121 -16.61 8.40 -13.47
C LYS A 121 -16.89 8.40 -11.98
N VAL A 122 -17.29 7.25 -11.47
CA VAL A 122 -17.64 7.07 -10.05
C VAL A 122 -16.89 5.86 -9.50
N ALA A 123 -16.10 6.07 -8.46
CA ALA A 123 -15.43 5.01 -7.73
C ALA A 123 -15.87 5.01 -6.26
N GLY A 124 -15.91 3.84 -5.64
CA GLY A 124 -16.25 3.73 -4.22
C GLY A 124 -16.38 2.30 -3.73
N THR A 125 -16.61 2.20 -2.43
CA THR A 125 -16.90 0.97 -1.70
C THR A 125 -18.40 0.67 -1.71
N ARG A 126 -18.84 -0.34 -0.98
CA ARG A 126 -20.30 -0.58 -0.74
C ARG A 126 -20.92 0.53 0.11
N ASP A 127 -20.16 1.15 1.01
CA ASP A 127 -20.65 2.15 1.94
C ASP A 127 -20.74 3.55 1.34
N GLY A 128 -19.88 3.88 0.36
CA GLY A 128 -19.86 5.22 -0.20
C GLY A 128 -18.93 5.43 -1.39
N ILE A 129 -19.01 6.63 -1.95
CA ILE A 129 -18.18 7.09 -3.06
C ILE A 129 -16.87 7.61 -2.50
N THR A 130 -15.74 7.15 -3.07
CA THR A 130 -14.38 7.58 -2.70
C THR A 130 -13.78 8.58 -3.68
N ALA A 131 -14.19 8.53 -4.95
CA ALA A 131 -13.79 9.51 -5.95
C ALA A 131 -14.86 9.66 -7.04
N LEU A 132 -14.89 10.86 -7.61
CA LEU A 132 -15.80 11.24 -8.67
C LEU A 132 -15.08 12.17 -9.64
N GLN A 133 -15.32 11.98 -10.93
CA GLN A 133 -14.91 12.89 -11.98
C GLN A 133 -16.04 13.01 -13.00
N MET A 134 -16.37 14.22 -13.41
CA MET A 134 -17.33 14.50 -14.44
C MET A 134 -16.72 15.38 -15.50
N ASP A 135 -16.96 15.05 -16.75
CA ASP A 135 -16.71 15.88 -17.92
C ASP A 135 -18.04 16.04 -18.68
N ILE A 136 -18.46 17.29 -18.92
CA ILE A 136 -19.74 17.62 -19.55
C ILE A 136 -19.41 18.39 -20.84
N LYS A 137 -19.95 17.93 -21.97
CA LYS A 137 -19.77 18.56 -23.29
C LYS A 137 -20.93 19.41 -23.73
N ILE A 138 -21.99 19.47 -22.90
CA ILE A 138 -23.19 20.30 -23.06
C ILE A 138 -23.24 21.38 -21.99
N GLN A 139 -24.21 22.31 -22.06
CA GLN A 139 -24.27 23.47 -21.14
C GLN A 139 -24.66 23.13 -19.69
N GLY A 140 -24.89 21.88 -19.38
CA GLY A 140 -25.19 21.40 -18.03
C GLY A 140 -26.12 20.19 -18.06
N ILE A 141 -26.25 19.55 -16.91
CA ILE A 141 -27.16 18.43 -16.67
C ILE A 141 -28.10 18.77 -15.53
N THR A 142 -29.28 18.16 -15.50
CA THR A 142 -30.24 18.36 -14.43
C THR A 142 -29.95 17.52 -13.21
N ALA A 143 -30.54 17.84 -12.08
CA ALA A 143 -30.42 17.05 -10.86
C ALA A 143 -31.00 15.64 -11.02
N GLU A 144 -32.05 15.51 -11.87
CA GLU A 144 -32.67 14.21 -12.19
C GLU A 144 -31.67 13.31 -12.93
N ILE A 145 -31.02 13.82 -13.97
CA ILE A 145 -29.98 13.07 -14.73
C ILE A 145 -28.86 12.64 -13.81
N LEU A 146 -28.36 13.54 -12.96
CA LEU A 146 -27.30 13.21 -12.00
C LEU A 146 -27.74 12.14 -11.00
N THR A 147 -28.96 12.22 -10.50
CA THR A 147 -29.53 11.25 -9.56
C THR A 147 -29.62 9.86 -10.20
N GLU A 148 -30.13 9.80 -11.43
CA GLU A 148 -30.22 8.56 -12.21
C GLU A 148 -28.83 7.97 -12.49
N ALA A 149 -27.89 8.79 -12.96
CA ALA A 149 -26.52 8.35 -13.23
C ALA A 149 -25.81 7.79 -11.97
N LEU A 150 -26.01 8.44 -10.82
CA LEU A 150 -25.47 7.95 -9.55
C LEU A 150 -26.12 6.62 -9.11
N ALA A 151 -27.44 6.47 -9.31
CA ALA A 151 -28.12 5.23 -8.97
C ALA A 151 -27.67 4.05 -9.86
N GLN A 152 -27.54 4.28 -11.17
CA GLN A 152 -27.01 3.28 -12.09
C GLN A 152 -25.54 2.96 -11.80
N ALA A 153 -24.71 3.97 -11.53
CA ALA A 153 -23.32 3.79 -11.14
C ALA A 153 -23.16 2.96 -9.85
N LYS A 154 -24.04 3.16 -8.87
CA LYS A 154 -24.06 2.36 -7.64
C LYS A 154 -24.32 0.89 -7.94
N LYS A 155 -25.34 0.60 -8.78
CA LYS A 155 -25.67 -0.77 -9.18
C LYS A 155 -24.48 -1.42 -9.89
N ALA A 156 -23.92 -0.78 -10.90
CA ALA A 156 -22.79 -1.32 -11.67
C ALA A 156 -21.54 -1.54 -10.78
N ARG A 157 -21.22 -0.60 -9.89
CA ARG A 157 -20.11 -0.77 -8.96
C ARG A 157 -20.32 -1.97 -8.03
N PHE A 158 -21.53 -2.23 -7.58
CA PHE A 158 -21.82 -3.37 -6.72
C PHE A 158 -21.67 -4.69 -7.46
N GLU A 159 -22.08 -4.78 -8.72
CA GLU A 159 -21.84 -5.94 -9.56
C GLU A 159 -20.33 -6.21 -9.75
N ILE A 160 -19.53 -5.14 -9.94
CA ILE A 160 -18.06 -5.26 -10.04
C ILE A 160 -17.46 -5.69 -8.68
N LEU A 161 -17.93 -5.13 -7.56
CA LEU A 161 -17.48 -5.51 -6.22
C LEU A 161 -17.78 -6.99 -5.94
N ASP A 162 -18.94 -7.51 -6.37
CA ASP A 162 -19.27 -8.93 -6.24
C ASP A 162 -18.23 -9.82 -6.95
N VAL A 163 -17.75 -9.43 -8.13
CA VAL A 163 -16.70 -10.14 -8.87
C VAL A 163 -15.34 -10.02 -8.18
N ILE A 164 -14.98 -8.83 -7.68
CA ILE A 164 -13.74 -8.63 -6.93
C ILE A 164 -13.71 -9.50 -5.68
N GLU A 165 -14.79 -9.48 -4.90
CA GLU A 165 -14.92 -10.25 -3.64
C GLU A 165 -15.00 -11.77 -3.90
N ALA A 166 -15.60 -12.19 -5.01
CA ALA A 166 -15.57 -13.60 -5.42
C ALA A 166 -14.16 -14.06 -5.83
N THR A 167 -13.33 -13.15 -6.35
CA THR A 167 -11.95 -13.44 -6.80
C THR A 167 -10.98 -13.44 -5.64
N ILE A 168 -11.05 -12.43 -4.77
CA ILE A 168 -10.25 -12.29 -3.55
C ILE A 168 -11.22 -11.89 -2.43
N PRO A 169 -11.74 -12.87 -1.65
CA PRO A 169 -12.73 -12.58 -0.59
C PRO A 169 -12.17 -11.73 0.55
N GLU A 170 -10.89 -11.92 0.86
CA GLU A 170 -10.20 -11.24 1.96
C GLU A 170 -8.79 -10.81 1.54
N VAL A 171 -8.28 -9.78 2.19
CA VAL A 171 -6.87 -9.37 2.05
C VAL A 171 -5.99 -10.56 2.45
N ARG A 172 -4.96 -10.85 1.67
CA ARG A 172 -3.99 -11.90 2.04
C ARG A 172 -3.36 -11.58 3.39
N PRO A 173 -3.30 -12.56 4.31
CA PRO A 173 -2.81 -12.33 5.67
C PRO A 173 -1.31 -12.01 5.72
N GLU A 174 -0.56 -12.43 4.71
CA GLU A 174 0.87 -12.23 4.60
C GLU A 174 1.22 -11.41 3.37
N LEU A 175 2.29 -10.62 3.50
CA LEU A 175 2.91 -9.95 2.35
C LEU A 175 3.46 -11.00 1.38
N ALA A 176 3.53 -10.63 0.09
CA ALA A 176 4.17 -11.48 -0.91
C ALA A 176 5.59 -11.88 -0.46
N PRO A 177 6.06 -13.11 -0.77
CA PRO A 177 7.38 -13.58 -0.33
C PRO A 177 8.55 -12.67 -0.74
N THR A 178 8.38 -11.93 -1.84
CA THR A 178 9.38 -10.99 -2.37
C THR A 178 9.24 -9.57 -1.81
N ALA A 179 8.18 -9.29 -1.03
CA ALA A 179 8.00 -7.98 -0.44
C ALA A 179 9.02 -7.76 0.70
N PRO A 180 9.56 -6.54 0.86
CA PRO A 180 10.36 -6.22 2.03
C PRO A 180 9.47 -6.32 3.28
N LYS A 181 9.98 -7.03 4.29
CA LYS A 181 9.33 -7.17 5.60
C LYS A 181 9.96 -6.17 6.56
N ILE A 182 9.14 -5.65 7.47
CA ILE A 182 9.56 -4.70 8.50
C ILE A 182 9.06 -5.23 9.83
N ASP A 183 9.99 -5.45 10.76
CA ASP A 183 9.67 -5.75 12.15
C ASP A 183 10.20 -4.62 13.03
N THR A 184 9.42 -4.19 14.00
CA THR A 184 9.82 -3.17 14.96
C THR A 184 9.80 -3.74 16.36
N ILE A 185 10.91 -3.59 17.08
CA ILE A 185 11.02 -3.92 18.49
C ILE A 185 11.30 -2.66 19.29
N LYS A 186 10.84 -2.62 20.52
CA LYS A 186 11.09 -1.52 21.46
C LYS A 186 12.20 -1.91 22.43
N ILE A 187 13.19 -1.05 22.57
CA ILE A 187 14.24 -1.14 23.60
C ILE A 187 14.22 0.09 24.48
N ASP A 188 14.79 0.00 25.66
CA ASP A 188 14.96 1.16 26.52
C ASP A 188 15.95 2.17 25.89
N VAL A 189 15.67 3.47 26.06
CA VAL A 189 16.44 4.54 25.43
C VAL A 189 17.91 4.54 25.86
N ASP A 190 18.21 4.18 27.09
CA ASP A 190 19.57 4.05 27.63
C ASP A 190 20.34 2.87 26.98
N LYS A 191 19.65 1.87 26.44
CA LYS A 191 20.23 0.72 25.73
C LYS A 191 20.58 0.99 24.25
N ILE A 192 20.07 2.08 23.69
CA ILE A 192 20.36 2.45 22.28
C ILE A 192 21.89 2.47 22.04
N LYS A 193 22.65 3.02 22.97
CA LYS A 193 24.12 3.09 22.88
C LYS A 193 24.78 1.72 22.83
N ILE A 194 24.21 0.71 23.46
CA ILE A 194 24.71 -0.67 23.48
C ILE A 194 24.48 -1.32 22.12
N VAL A 195 23.29 -1.13 21.54
CA VAL A 195 22.95 -1.70 20.24
C VAL A 195 23.73 -1.03 19.12
N ILE A 196 23.92 0.29 19.17
CA ILE A 196 24.74 1.00 18.17
C ILE A 196 26.23 0.65 18.34
N GLY A 197 26.72 0.61 19.57
CA GLY A 197 28.15 0.40 19.87
C GLY A 197 29.00 1.64 19.61
N LYS A 198 30.29 1.55 19.94
CA LYS A 198 31.24 2.64 19.74
C LYS A 198 31.45 2.90 18.24
N GLY A 199 31.04 4.10 17.76
CA GLY A 199 31.14 4.46 16.35
C GLY A 199 30.31 3.64 15.39
N GLY A 200 29.26 2.92 15.87
CA GLY A 200 28.40 2.08 15.05
C GLY A 200 28.84 0.61 14.93
N GLU A 201 29.96 0.21 15.56
CA GLU A 201 30.62 -1.09 15.38
C GLU A 201 29.67 -2.28 15.67
N THR A 202 28.80 -2.17 16.69
CA THR A 202 27.90 -3.27 17.08
C THR A 202 26.78 -3.43 16.08
N ILE A 203 26.12 -2.34 15.67
CA ILE A 203 25.03 -2.39 14.69
C ILE A 203 25.55 -2.85 13.32
N ASP A 204 26.71 -2.36 12.90
CA ASP A 204 27.35 -2.79 11.63
C ASP A 204 27.68 -4.29 11.63
N LYS A 205 28.09 -4.83 12.77
CA LYS A 205 28.32 -6.27 12.94
C LYS A 205 27.03 -7.07 12.81
N ILE A 206 25.93 -6.62 13.42
CA ILE A 206 24.64 -7.28 13.31
C ILE A 206 24.19 -7.27 11.84
N ILE A 207 24.29 -6.13 11.16
CA ILE A 207 23.94 -5.97 9.76
C ILE A 207 24.77 -6.91 8.86
N ALA A 208 26.10 -6.98 9.10
CA ALA A 208 26.98 -7.84 8.33
C ALA A 208 26.68 -9.34 8.53
N GLU A 209 26.33 -9.73 9.77
CA GLU A 209 26.06 -11.14 10.12
C GLU A 209 24.70 -11.62 9.60
N THR A 210 23.69 -10.76 9.64
CA THR A 210 22.30 -11.14 9.33
C THR A 210 21.84 -10.71 7.93
N GLY A 211 22.50 -9.72 7.33
CA GLY A 211 22.11 -9.17 6.02
C GLY A 211 20.89 -8.26 6.05
N VAL A 212 20.39 -7.89 7.23
CA VAL A 212 19.26 -6.96 7.40
C VAL A 212 19.71 -5.51 7.31
N LYS A 213 18.75 -4.58 7.18
CA LYS A 213 18.95 -3.15 7.49
C LYS A 213 18.30 -2.83 8.81
N ILE A 214 18.90 -1.96 9.59
CA ILE A 214 18.40 -1.57 10.92
C ILE A 214 18.40 -0.06 11.04
N ASP A 215 17.28 0.50 11.48
CA ASP A 215 17.14 1.91 11.88
C ASP A 215 16.70 1.97 13.33
N ILE A 216 17.25 2.91 14.11
CA ILE A 216 16.90 3.12 15.51
C ILE A 216 16.55 4.59 15.70
N ASP A 217 15.36 4.87 16.23
CA ASP A 217 14.96 6.24 16.56
C ASP A 217 15.36 6.64 17.99
N GLU A 218 15.20 7.92 18.32
CA GLU A 218 15.53 8.48 19.63
C GLU A 218 14.63 7.95 20.76
N GLU A 219 13.49 7.36 20.42
CA GLU A 219 12.54 6.78 21.36
C GLU A 219 12.84 5.31 21.67
N GLY A 220 13.82 4.71 20.99
CA GLY A 220 14.22 3.29 21.16
C GLY A 220 13.38 2.32 20.33
N ASN A 221 12.68 2.77 19.28
CA ASN A 221 12.10 1.86 18.31
C ASN A 221 13.19 1.41 17.34
N VAL A 222 13.41 0.10 17.28
CA VAL A 222 14.37 -0.53 16.38
C VAL A 222 13.59 -1.17 15.24
N SER A 223 13.69 -0.60 14.04
CA SER A 223 13.07 -1.11 12.83
C SER A 223 14.08 -1.94 12.04
N ILE A 224 13.71 -3.19 11.76
CA ILE A 224 14.55 -4.19 11.08
C ILE A 224 13.89 -4.54 9.74
N TYR A 225 14.66 -4.42 8.66
CA TYR A 225 14.17 -4.56 7.29
C TYR A 225 14.89 -5.69 6.57
N SER A 226 14.15 -6.63 6.00
CA SER A 226 14.67 -7.68 5.11
C SER A 226 13.53 -8.31 4.30
N SER A 227 13.85 -8.95 3.18
CA SER A 227 12.94 -9.89 2.50
C SER A 227 12.90 -11.27 3.17
N ASP A 228 13.91 -11.58 4.00
CA ASP A 228 14.07 -12.85 4.72
C ASP A 228 13.63 -12.69 6.18
N GLN A 229 12.56 -13.39 6.58
CA GLN A 229 12.04 -13.37 7.95
C GLN A 229 13.01 -14.00 8.94
N ASP A 230 13.74 -15.03 8.54
CA ASP A 230 14.71 -15.69 9.42
C ASP A 230 15.90 -14.76 9.73
N ALA A 231 16.30 -13.94 8.76
CA ALA A 231 17.31 -12.90 8.99
C ALA A 231 16.83 -11.85 10.00
N ILE A 232 15.55 -11.41 9.90
CA ILE A 232 14.94 -10.49 10.86
C ILE A 232 14.89 -11.13 12.26
N ASN A 233 14.47 -12.38 12.36
CA ASN A 233 14.38 -13.09 13.65
C ASN A 233 15.76 -13.22 14.29
N ARG A 234 16.81 -13.58 13.53
CA ARG A 234 18.20 -13.63 14.03
C ARG A 234 18.66 -12.26 14.55
N ALA A 235 18.39 -11.19 13.81
CA ALA A 235 18.75 -9.84 14.25
C ALA A 235 18.04 -9.45 15.55
N LYS A 236 16.76 -9.79 15.69
CA LYS A 236 15.96 -9.56 16.90
C LYS A 236 16.55 -10.32 18.09
N GLU A 237 16.93 -11.58 17.93
CA GLU A 237 17.57 -12.40 18.97
C GLU A 237 18.90 -11.81 19.43
N ILE A 238 19.74 -11.36 18.50
CA ILE A 238 21.03 -10.71 18.82
C ILE A 238 20.77 -9.43 19.62
N ILE A 239 19.86 -8.56 19.14
CA ILE A 239 19.54 -7.30 19.83
C ILE A 239 18.94 -7.58 21.23
N ALA A 240 18.01 -8.52 21.33
CA ALA A 240 17.43 -8.92 22.62
C ALA A 240 18.51 -9.43 23.60
N GLY A 241 19.48 -10.20 23.13
CA GLY A 241 20.62 -10.66 23.91
C GLY A 241 21.51 -9.51 24.44
N LEU A 242 21.73 -8.48 23.58
CA LEU A 242 22.55 -7.31 23.93
C LEU A 242 21.91 -6.41 25.00
N VAL A 243 20.59 -6.29 25.00
CA VAL A 243 19.84 -5.42 25.91
C VAL A 243 19.29 -6.16 27.14
N ARG A 244 19.47 -7.49 27.19
CA ARG A 244 18.99 -8.33 28.28
C ARG A 244 19.63 -7.92 29.60
N GLU A 245 18.81 -7.81 30.65
CA GLU A 245 19.24 -7.63 32.02
C GLU A 245 18.80 -8.81 32.86
N ALA A 246 19.64 -9.17 33.86
CA ALA A 246 19.28 -10.18 34.84
C ALA A 246 18.16 -9.66 35.75
N LYS A 247 17.12 -10.48 35.93
CA LYS A 247 16.02 -10.17 36.84
C LYS A 247 16.22 -10.83 38.18
N VAL A 248 15.64 -10.22 39.23
CA VAL A 248 15.63 -10.80 40.56
C VAL A 248 14.94 -12.16 40.48
N ASP A 249 15.53 -13.15 41.18
CA ASP A 249 15.10 -14.57 41.22
C ASP A 249 15.34 -15.38 39.91
N GLU A 250 16.01 -14.81 38.90
CA GLU A 250 16.44 -15.55 37.71
C GLU A 250 17.68 -16.41 38.01
N VAL A 251 17.67 -17.69 37.62
CA VAL A 251 18.77 -18.63 37.87
C VAL A 251 19.53 -18.86 36.56
N PHE A 252 20.84 -18.66 36.60
CA PHE A 252 21.73 -18.79 35.45
C PHE A 252 22.78 -19.89 35.65
N HIS A 253 23.09 -20.62 34.57
CA HIS A 253 24.31 -21.38 34.44
C HIS A 253 25.36 -20.51 33.77
N ALA A 254 26.28 -19.95 34.55
CA ALA A 254 27.23 -18.95 34.07
C ALA A 254 28.68 -19.42 34.21
N LYS A 255 29.56 -18.98 33.31
CA LYS A 255 30.98 -19.26 33.38
C LYS A 255 31.65 -18.26 34.31
N VAL A 256 32.44 -18.78 35.29
CA VAL A 256 33.30 -17.92 36.09
C VAL A 256 34.46 -17.42 35.24
N VAL A 257 34.57 -16.09 35.09
CA VAL A 257 35.63 -15.44 34.29
C VAL A 257 36.79 -14.94 35.13
N ARG A 258 36.54 -14.58 36.39
CA ARG A 258 37.56 -14.10 37.32
C ARG A 258 37.13 -14.33 38.76
N ILE A 259 38.11 -14.66 39.59
CA ILE A 259 37.92 -14.83 41.04
C ILE A 259 38.74 -13.76 41.78
N GLU A 260 38.08 -12.99 42.64
CA GLU A 260 38.68 -11.97 43.51
C GLU A 260 38.48 -12.32 44.97
N LYS A 261 39.17 -11.64 45.90
CA LYS A 261 39.08 -11.90 47.35
C LYS A 261 37.67 -11.67 47.91
N PHE A 262 36.84 -10.91 47.23
CA PHE A 262 35.49 -10.55 47.67
C PHE A 262 34.37 -11.27 46.87
N GLY A 263 34.70 -12.08 45.87
CA GLY A 263 33.71 -12.79 45.06
C GLY A 263 34.22 -13.32 43.74
N ALA A 264 33.31 -13.90 42.97
CA ALA A 264 33.58 -14.37 41.61
C ALA A 264 32.80 -13.54 40.59
N PHE A 265 33.47 -13.14 39.55
CA PHE A 265 32.83 -12.55 38.36
C PHE A 265 32.38 -13.68 37.44
N VAL A 266 31.14 -13.63 37.05
CA VAL A 266 30.50 -14.64 36.20
C VAL A 266 29.95 -13.92 34.98
N ASN A 267 30.15 -14.51 33.81
CA ASN A 267 29.55 -14.00 32.55
C ASN A 267 28.14 -14.57 32.45
N LEU A 268 27.12 -13.72 32.60
CA LEU A 268 25.71 -14.10 32.52
C LEU A 268 25.21 -14.06 31.07
N PHE A 269 25.71 -13.12 30.25
CA PHE A 269 25.36 -12.92 28.86
C PHE A 269 26.60 -12.55 28.06
N ASP A 270 26.57 -12.73 26.72
CA ASP A 270 27.65 -12.25 25.85
C ASP A 270 27.84 -10.73 26.01
N LYS A 271 28.81 -10.31 26.80
CA LYS A 271 29.24 -8.93 27.13
C LYS A 271 28.74 -8.33 28.46
N THR A 272 28.21 -9.13 29.40
CA THR A 272 27.89 -8.65 30.76
C THR A 272 28.67 -9.45 31.78
N ASP A 273 29.67 -8.83 32.39
CA ASP A 273 30.42 -9.36 33.54
C ASP A 273 29.76 -8.95 34.86
#